data_0b110c259331dda183d3460888e493aa
#
_entry.id   0b110c259331dda183d3460888e493aa
#
_cell.length_a   1.000
_cell.length_b   1.000
_cell.length_c   1.000
_cell.angle_alpha   90.00
_cell.angle_beta   90.00
_cell.angle_gamma   90.00
#
_symmetry.space_group_name_H-M   'P 1'
#
loop_
_entity.id
_entity.type
_entity.pdbx_description
1 polymer ?
#
loop_
_entity_poly.entity_id
_entity_poly.type
_entity_poly.pdbx_seq_one_letter_code
_entity_poly.pdbx_strand_id
1 'polypeptide(L)'
;MVCIATEESYFILKYNAEAVALAQETREGISEDGVDDAFDVLGEVQELVKTGVWVGDCFIYTNGVNRLNYYVGGEIVTISHLDRTMYLLGYIPADNRLYLGDKELNVVSFQILLSVLEYQTAVMRRDFETADKVLPTIPKEQRTRVAHFLEKQGFKQQALAVSSDPEHRFELAVQLGDLKIAYDLATEAQSEEKWKQLADLATAKSQFVLAQECLHRAQDFGGLLLLATSSGNADMVAKLGETASDAGKNNVAFLSHFILGDLERCLDVLIESGRLPEAAFFARTYLPSQVSKVLPQWKEQLAKVSEKAGQSLADPKEYTNLFPNFNKSLEAEQILGKERKRKMPASMYKEIPVSLFLYFFGYLSERFYERTQLRNNINKTLFFNISG
;
A
#
# COMPACT_ATOMS: atom_id res chain seq x y z
N MET A 1 -26.28 31.32 13.51
CA MET A 1 -26.79 30.01 13.06
C MET A 1 -28.22 29.82 13.51
N VAL A 2 -29.06 29.23 12.69
CA VAL A 2 -30.47 28.93 12.96
C VAL A 2 -30.71 27.46 12.63
N CYS A 3 -31.52 26.77 13.41
CA CYS A 3 -31.99 25.44 13.14
C CYS A 3 -33.50 25.50 12.86
N ILE A 4 -33.92 24.97 11.72
CA ILE A 4 -35.33 24.79 11.39
C ILE A 4 -35.61 23.29 11.39
N ALA A 5 -36.44 22.83 12.32
CA ALA A 5 -36.82 21.44 12.43
C ALA A 5 -38.23 21.21 11.89
N THR A 6 -38.36 20.15 11.08
CA THR A 6 -39.64 19.61 10.58
C THR A 6 -39.99 18.30 11.33
N GLU A 7 -41.05 17.62 10.92
CA GLU A 7 -41.43 16.33 11.50
C GLU A 7 -40.47 15.20 11.13
N GLU A 8 -39.70 15.33 10.04
CA GLU A 8 -38.82 14.25 9.52
C GLU A 8 -37.35 14.66 9.46
N SER A 9 -37.05 15.95 9.33
CA SER A 9 -35.70 16.47 9.13
C SER A 9 -35.47 17.79 9.83
N TYR A 10 -34.21 18.22 9.91
CA TYR A 10 -33.88 19.58 10.32
C TYR A 10 -32.80 20.17 9.39
N PHE A 11 -32.85 21.52 9.27
CA PHE A 11 -31.94 22.31 8.45
C PHE A 11 -31.11 23.22 9.35
N ILE A 12 -29.83 23.31 9.06
CA ILE A 12 -28.94 24.28 9.69
C ILE A 12 -28.64 25.38 8.69
N LEU A 13 -28.99 26.59 9.06
CA LEU A 13 -28.83 27.79 8.26
C LEU A 13 -27.83 28.73 8.90
N LYS A 14 -26.98 29.34 8.05
CA LYS A 14 -26.09 30.43 8.46
C LYS A 14 -26.65 31.75 7.94
N TYR A 15 -26.87 32.69 8.84
CA TYR A 15 -27.27 34.05 8.46
C TYR A 15 -26.11 34.79 7.82
N ASN A 16 -26.35 35.33 6.62
CA ASN A 16 -25.43 36.12 5.84
C ASN A 16 -25.70 37.62 6.05
N ALA A 17 -25.04 38.17 7.07
CA ALA A 17 -25.22 39.56 7.44
C ALA A 17 -24.74 40.54 6.35
N GLU A 18 -23.71 40.16 5.58
CA GLU A 18 -23.13 40.99 4.51
C GLU A 18 -24.10 41.11 3.32
N ALA A 19 -24.68 39.98 2.89
CA ALA A 19 -25.68 39.98 1.81
C ALA A 19 -26.92 40.82 2.19
N VAL A 20 -27.40 40.71 3.43
CA VAL A 20 -28.55 41.49 3.92
C VAL A 20 -28.22 42.99 3.99
N ALA A 21 -27.03 43.36 4.50
CA ALA A 21 -26.58 44.74 4.53
C ALA A 21 -26.48 45.34 3.12
N LEU A 22 -25.88 44.61 2.20
CA LEU A 22 -25.78 45.02 0.78
C LEU A 22 -27.15 45.21 0.15
N ALA A 23 -28.06 44.26 0.34
CA ALA A 23 -29.42 44.36 -0.17
C ALA A 23 -30.18 45.54 0.41
N GLN A 24 -29.95 45.91 1.69
CA GLN A 24 -30.57 47.09 2.30
C GLN A 24 -30.00 48.38 1.73
N GLU A 25 -28.72 48.44 1.37
CA GLU A 25 -28.10 49.62 0.75
C GLU A 25 -28.51 49.79 -0.73
N THR A 26 -28.46 48.72 -1.51
CA THR A 26 -28.72 48.75 -2.94
C THR A 26 -30.20 48.70 -3.29
N ARG A 27 -31.01 48.17 -2.40
CA ARG A 27 -32.44 47.80 -2.58
C ARG A 27 -32.66 46.77 -3.71
N GLU A 28 -31.62 46.08 -4.10
CA GLU A 28 -31.68 44.96 -5.05
C GLU A 28 -31.75 43.62 -4.29
N GLY A 29 -32.46 42.62 -4.83
CA GLY A 29 -32.61 41.31 -4.21
C GLY A 29 -33.55 41.26 -3.01
N ILE A 30 -34.41 42.26 -2.84
CA ILE A 30 -35.48 42.28 -1.83
C ILE A 30 -36.81 41.93 -2.49
N SER A 31 -37.37 40.80 -2.10
CA SER A 31 -38.71 40.35 -2.51
C SER A 31 -39.74 40.53 -1.39
N GLU A 32 -41.04 40.21 -1.67
CA GLU A 32 -42.06 40.16 -0.61
C GLU A 32 -41.73 39.10 0.46
N ASP A 33 -40.97 38.07 0.10
CA ASP A 33 -40.54 36.97 0.98
C ASP A 33 -39.23 37.27 1.76
N GLY A 34 -38.58 38.42 1.50
CA GLY A 34 -37.38 38.86 2.15
C GLY A 34 -36.18 39.03 1.22
N VAL A 35 -34.99 38.82 1.73
CA VAL A 35 -33.71 38.90 0.97
C VAL A 35 -33.30 37.49 0.54
N ASP A 36 -33.16 37.27 -0.76
CA ASP A 36 -32.95 35.95 -1.37
C ASP A 36 -31.68 35.24 -0.79
N ASP A 37 -30.60 35.97 -0.57
CA ASP A 37 -29.32 35.41 -0.09
C ASP A 37 -29.11 35.63 1.41
N ALA A 38 -30.18 35.84 2.22
CA ALA A 38 -30.10 36.10 3.62
C ALA A 38 -29.58 34.89 4.46
N PHE A 39 -29.73 33.67 3.95
CA PHE A 39 -29.35 32.45 4.63
C PHE A 39 -28.67 31.45 3.67
N ASP A 40 -27.51 30.97 4.10
CA ASP A 40 -26.83 29.84 3.48
C ASP A 40 -27.29 28.53 4.15
N VAL A 41 -27.74 27.54 3.39
CA VAL A 41 -28.06 26.20 3.91
C VAL A 41 -26.77 25.43 4.09
N LEU A 42 -26.38 25.16 5.32
CA LEU A 42 -25.16 24.42 5.66
C LEU A 42 -25.34 22.90 5.62
N GLY A 43 -26.55 22.42 5.88
CA GLY A 43 -26.85 21.00 5.84
C GLY A 43 -28.31 20.69 6.13
N GLU A 44 -28.73 19.54 5.60
CA GLU A 44 -30.00 18.90 5.89
C GLU A 44 -29.72 17.56 6.55
N VAL A 45 -30.43 17.28 7.63
CA VAL A 45 -30.28 16.03 8.39
C VAL A 45 -31.64 15.37 8.53
N GLN A 46 -31.76 14.13 8.11
CA GLN A 46 -32.96 13.32 8.14
C GLN A 46 -33.15 12.71 9.55
N GLU A 47 -33.35 13.55 10.54
CA GLU A 47 -33.63 13.18 11.92
C GLU A 47 -34.67 14.08 12.55
N LEU A 48 -35.63 13.50 13.28
CA LEU A 48 -36.59 14.25 14.09
C LEU A 48 -35.93 14.83 15.34
N VAL A 49 -35.91 16.15 15.46
CA VAL A 49 -35.43 16.86 16.66
C VAL A 49 -36.60 17.03 17.63
N LYS A 50 -36.44 16.54 18.88
CA LYS A 50 -37.41 16.76 19.94
C LYS A 50 -37.14 18.05 20.68
N THR A 51 -35.93 18.25 21.11
CA THR A 51 -35.45 19.47 21.77
C THR A 51 -34.01 19.74 21.38
N GLY A 52 -33.63 21.01 21.31
CA GLY A 52 -32.28 21.41 20.95
C GLY A 52 -31.84 22.68 21.64
N VAL A 53 -30.56 22.87 21.80
CA VAL A 53 -29.91 24.05 22.35
C VAL A 53 -28.63 24.37 21.63
N TRP A 54 -28.36 25.64 21.40
CA TRP A 54 -27.12 26.10 20.84
C TRP A 54 -26.08 26.35 21.96
N VAL A 55 -24.87 25.81 21.75
CA VAL A 55 -23.70 26.09 22.58
C VAL A 55 -22.61 26.62 21.66
N GLY A 56 -22.48 27.93 21.54
CA GLY A 56 -21.71 28.54 20.44
C GLY A 56 -22.32 28.19 19.08
N ASP A 57 -21.52 27.65 18.16
CA ASP A 57 -21.96 27.16 16.83
C ASP A 57 -22.25 25.67 16.81
N CYS A 58 -22.28 25.04 17.96
CA CYS A 58 -22.62 23.64 18.13
C CYS A 58 -24.11 23.49 18.47
N PHE A 59 -24.87 22.74 17.67
CA PHE A 59 -26.26 22.44 17.93
C PHE A 59 -26.38 21.09 18.67
N ILE A 60 -26.80 21.13 19.94
CA ILE A 60 -27.00 19.92 20.74
C ILE A 60 -28.49 19.62 20.78
N TYR A 61 -28.86 18.37 20.49
CA TYR A 61 -30.28 18.00 20.38
C TYR A 61 -30.56 16.56 20.83
N THR A 62 -31.82 16.31 21.19
CA THR A 62 -32.35 14.96 21.39
C THR A 62 -33.20 14.59 20.18
N ASN A 63 -33.02 13.36 19.66
CA ASN A 63 -33.74 12.90 18.47
C ASN A 63 -34.93 11.96 18.80
N GLY A 64 -35.66 11.55 17.76
CA GLY A 64 -36.81 10.65 17.83
C GLY A 64 -36.52 9.28 18.42
N VAL A 65 -35.29 8.78 18.27
CA VAL A 65 -34.83 7.45 18.75
C VAL A 65 -34.08 7.52 20.09
N ASN A 66 -34.35 8.57 20.87
CA ASN A 66 -33.76 8.79 22.20
C ASN A 66 -32.22 8.84 22.21
N ARG A 67 -31.62 9.49 21.23
CA ARG A 67 -30.19 9.81 21.24
C ARG A 67 -29.97 11.26 21.58
N LEU A 68 -28.95 11.51 22.38
CA LEU A 68 -28.39 12.83 22.62
C LEU A 68 -27.24 13.03 21.66
N ASN A 69 -27.42 13.92 20.69
CA ASN A 69 -26.44 14.21 19.64
C ASN A 69 -26.01 15.68 19.72
N TYR A 70 -24.85 15.97 19.10
CA TYR A 70 -24.52 17.33 18.70
C TYR A 70 -24.11 17.39 17.23
N TYR A 71 -24.44 18.50 16.60
CA TYR A 71 -24.06 18.83 15.23
C TYR A 71 -23.03 19.96 15.24
N VAL A 72 -21.89 19.74 14.56
CA VAL A 72 -20.86 20.76 14.36
C VAL A 72 -20.17 20.50 13.01
N GLY A 73 -20.09 21.55 12.18
CA GLY A 73 -19.36 21.47 10.90
C GLY A 73 -19.82 20.40 9.93
N GLY A 74 -21.10 20.06 9.90
CA GLY A 74 -21.66 19.03 9.04
C GLY A 74 -21.59 17.61 9.62
N GLU A 75 -20.98 17.43 10.79
CA GLU A 75 -20.92 16.14 11.47
C GLU A 75 -21.88 16.02 12.64
N ILE A 76 -22.46 14.84 12.78
CA ILE A 76 -23.31 14.47 13.91
C ILE A 76 -22.52 13.51 14.79
N VAL A 77 -22.42 13.85 16.06
CA VAL A 77 -21.75 13.01 17.04
C VAL A 77 -22.73 12.66 18.16
N THR A 78 -22.89 11.36 18.43
CA THR A 78 -23.71 10.88 19.54
C THR A 78 -22.93 11.01 20.84
N ILE A 79 -23.49 11.73 21.80
CA ILE A 79 -22.99 11.88 23.17
C ILE A 79 -23.40 10.66 24.00
N SER A 80 -24.68 10.31 23.94
CA SER A 80 -25.24 9.19 24.72
C SER A 80 -26.54 8.65 24.09
N HIS A 81 -26.80 7.38 24.38
CA HIS A 81 -28.12 6.79 24.19
C HIS A 81 -28.92 6.94 25.48
N LEU A 82 -30.14 7.42 25.34
CA LEU A 82 -31.02 7.68 26.45
C LEU A 82 -32.02 6.50 26.59
N ASP A 83 -32.16 5.96 27.79
CA ASP A 83 -33.07 4.82 28.06
C ASP A 83 -34.54 5.18 27.87
N ARG A 84 -34.86 6.47 27.96
CA ARG A 84 -36.20 7.01 27.81
C ARG A 84 -36.18 8.39 27.14
N THR A 85 -37.34 8.87 26.75
CA THR A 85 -37.47 10.19 26.15
C THR A 85 -37.12 11.26 27.17
N MET A 86 -36.11 12.07 26.86
CA MET A 86 -35.66 13.19 27.65
C MET A 86 -35.64 14.47 26.80
N TYR A 87 -35.85 15.59 27.49
CA TYR A 87 -35.91 16.92 26.90
C TYR A 87 -34.74 17.76 27.43
N LEU A 88 -34.08 18.50 26.56
CA LEU A 88 -33.01 19.41 26.94
C LEU A 88 -33.58 20.60 27.74
N LEU A 89 -33.02 20.80 28.92
CA LEU A 89 -33.38 21.93 29.80
C LEU A 89 -32.44 23.10 29.57
N GLY A 90 -31.15 22.84 29.39
CA GLY A 90 -30.14 23.86 29.17
C GLY A 90 -28.74 23.38 29.45
N TYR A 91 -27.78 24.26 29.15
CA TYR A 91 -26.36 24.03 29.38
C TYR A 91 -25.81 25.06 30.35
N ILE A 92 -25.08 24.62 31.39
CA ILE A 92 -24.44 25.50 32.38
C ILE A 92 -22.93 25.52 32.09
N PRO A 93 -22.36 26.61 31.54
CA PRO A 93 -20.97 26.70 31.18
C PRO A 93 -19.99 26.54 32.35
N ALA A 94 -20.35 27.06 33.52
CA ALA A 94 -19.51 27.00 34.73
C ALA A 94 -19.17 25.55 35.14
N ASP A 95 -20.13 24.65 34.95
CA ASP A 95 -20.01 23.25 35.37
C ASP A 95 -19.68 22.32 34.19
N ASN A 96 -19.64 22.84 32.97
CA ASN A 96 -19.52 22.04 31.73
C ASN A 96 -20.57 20.93 31.64
N ARG A 97 -21.81 21.21 32.10
CA ARG A 97 -22.89 20.24 32.18
C ARG A 97 -24.12 20.65 31.39
N LEU A 98 -24.62 19.67 30.63
CA LEU A 98 -25.90 19.70 29.95
C LEU A 98 -26.93 19.00 30.82
N TYR A 99 -28.09 19.62 31.03
CA TYR A 99 -29.18 19.10 31.84
C TYR A 99 -30.36 18.68 30.98
N LEU A 100 -30.88 17.50 31.26
CA LEU A 100 -32.05 16.92 30.58
C LEU A 100 -33.08 16.54 31.64
N GLY A 101 -34.35 16.71 31.33
CA GLY A 101 -35.47 16.27 32.15
C GLY A 101 -36.39 15.30 31.43
N ASP A 102 -36.98 14.40 32.17
CA ASP A 102 -38.08 13.54 31.66
C ASP A 102 -39.46 14.09 32.04
N LYS A 103 -40.51 13.41 31.60
CA LYS A 103 -41.91 13.77 31.90
C LYS A 103 -42.25 13.64 33.39
N GLU A 104 -41.45 12.89 34.14
CA GLU A 104 -41.62 12.65 35.57
C GLU A 104 -40.82 13.64 36.42
N LEU A 105 -40.22 14.65 35.77
CA LEU A 105 -39.37 15.68 36.38
C LEU A 105 -38.05 15.15 36.96
N ASN A 106 -37.62 13.96 36.56
CA ASN A 106 -36.27 13.51 36.89
C ASN A 106 -35.27 14.25 36.03
N VAL A 107 -34.22 14.81 36.67
CA VAL A 107 -33.16 15.56 35.98
C VAL A 107 -31.89 14.72 35.93
N VAL A 108 -31.34 14.56 34.71
CA VAL A 108 -30.04 13.93 34.48
C VAL A 108 -29.09 14.95 33.87
N SER A 109 -27.81 14.87 34.20
CA SER A 109 -26.80 15.75 33.60
C SER A 109 -25.71 14.97 32.92
N PHE A 110 -25.26 15.48 31.76
CA PHE A 110 -24.12 14.96 31.00
C PHE A 110 -22.99 15.98 31.01
N GLN A 111 -21.78 15.51 31.25
CA GLN A 111 -20.61 16.36 31.16
C GLN A 111 -20.21 16.47 29.67
N ILE A 112 -20.11 17.68 29.18
CA ILE A 112 -19.66 17.99 27.81
C ILE A 112 -18.37 18.79 27.91
N LEU A 113 -17.30 18.32 27.28
CA LEU A 113 -16.04 19.04 27.23
C LEU A 113 -16.18 20.23 26.28
N LEU A 114 -16.42 21.39 26.83
CA LEU A 114 -16.58 22.65 26.11
C LEU A 114 -15.35 22.92 25.20
N SER A 115 -14.17 22.64 25.74
CA SER A 115 -12.90 22.83 24.98
C SER A 115 -12.85 22.07 23.66
N VAL A 116 -13.45 20.86 23.58
CA VAL A 116 -13.54 20.11 22.32
C VAL A 116 -14.48 20.81 21.34
N LEU A 117 -15.62 21.28 21.81
CA LEU A 117 -16.60 22.00 20.97
C LEU A 117 -16.07 23.35 20.50
N GLU A 118 -15.39 24.09 21.39
CA GLU A 118 -14.73 25.37 21.06
C GLU A 118 -13.65 25.18 20.02
N TYR A 119 -12.84 24.12 20.17
CA TYR A 119 -11.83 23.79 19.20
C TYR A 119 -12.44 23.47 17.83
N GLN A 120 -13.44 22.60 17.79
CA GLN A 120 -14.12 22.20 16.55
C GLN A 120 -14.77 23.41 15.86
N THR A 121 -15.44 24.27 16.61
CA THR A 121 -16.05 25.49 16.10
C THR A 121 -15.02 26.50 15.59
N ALA A 122 -13.92 26.69 16.30
CA ALA A 122 -12.84 27.55 15.87
C ALA A 122 -12.22 27.07 14.53
N VAL A 123 -11.99 25.78 14.41
CA VAL A 123 -11.48 25.18 13.15
C VAL A 123 -12.47 25.39 12.02
N MET A 124 -13.78 25.18 12.24
CA MET A 124 -14.80 25.39 11.21
C MET A 124 -14.89 26.83 10.74
N ARG A 125 -14.62 27.78 11.64
CA ARG A 125 -14.48 29.22 11.29
C ARG A 125 -13.14 29.57 10.65
N ARG A 126 -12.20 28.59 10.54
CA ARG A 126 -10.81 28.79 10.12
C ARG A 126 -10.02 29.73 11.04
N ASP A 127 -10.44 29.86 12.29
CA ASP A 127 -9.74 30.61 13.33
C ASP A 127 -8.76 29.66 14.04
N PHE A 128 -7.62 29.43 13.39
CA PHE A 128 -6.60 28.53 13.92
C PHE A 128 -5.86 29.13 15.12
N GLU A 129 -5.83 30.44 15.28
CA GLU A 129 -5.22 31.07 16.47
C GLU A 129 -5.99 30.73 17.74
N THR A 130 -7.33 30.81 17.69
CA THR A 130 -8.17 30.41 18.82
C THR A 130 -8.11 28.89 19.02
N ALA A 131 -8.11 28.11 17.96
CA ALA A 131 -7.95 26.66 18.03
C ALA A 131 -6.65 26.25 18.75
N ASP A 132 -5.52 26.85 18.40
CA ASP A 132 -4.22 26.56 19.02
C ASP A 132 -4.16 26.94 20.50
N LYS A 133 -4.87 28.00 20.92
CA LYS A 133 -4.99 28.39 22.34
C LYS A 133 -5.83 27.41 23.15
N VAL A 134 -6.86 26.82 22.54
CA VAL A 134 -7.77 25.87 23.18
C VAL A 134 -7.18 24.46 23.23
N LEU A 135 -6.36 24.08 22.24
CA LEU A 135 -5.78 22.73 22.10
C LEU A 135 -5.11 22.16 23.35
N PRO A 136 -4.30 22.93 24.13
CA PRO A 136 -3.68 22.44 25.35
C PRO A 136 -4.70 22.04 26.45
N THR A 137 -5.89 22.63 26.44
CA THR A 137 -6.95 22.35 27.41
C THR A 137 -7.69 21.03 27.11
N ILE A 138 -7.52 20.47 25.90
CA ILE A 138 -8.14 19.21 25.50
C ILE A 138 -7.35 18.04 26.10
N PRO A 139 -8.00 17.13 26.86
CA PRO A 139 -7.37 15.93 27.39
C PRO A 139 -6.78 15.07 26.27
N LYS A 140 -5.62 14.42 26.53
CA LYS A 140 -4.92 13.61 25.55
C LYS A 140 -5.79 12.50 24.96
N GLU A 141 -6.67 11.91 25.75
CA GLU A 141 -7.60 10.84 25.35
C GLU A 141 -8.62 11.30 24.31
N GLN A 142 -8.95 12.59 24.27
CA GLN A 142 -9.90 13.16 23.31
C GLN A 142 -9.21 13.69 22.04
N ARG A 143 -7.88 13.84 22.05
CA ARG A 143 -7.14 14.43 20.92
C ARG A 143 -7.24 13.59 19.65
N THR A 144 -7.22 12.26 19.75
CA THR A 144 -7.39 11.38 18.59
C THR A 144 -8.77 11.58 17.95
N ARG A 145 -9.83 11.72 18.76
CA ARG A 145 -11.17 12.01 18.25
C ARG A 145 -11.26 13.37 17.54
N VAL A 146 -10.60 14.38 18.10
CA VAL A 146 -10.48 15.70 17.46
C VAL A 146 -9.68 15.60 16.15
N ALA A 147 -8.62 14.82 16.12
CA ALA A 147 -7.82 14.60 14.91
C ALA A 147 -8.64 13.92 13.79
N HIS A 148 -9.44 12.91 14.08
CA HIS A 148 -10.36 12.31 13.11
C HIS A 148 -11.40 13.31 12.59
N PHE A 149 -11.92 14.17 13.45
CA PHE A 149 -12.80 15.25 13.00
C PHE A 149 -12.09 16.19 12.02
N LEU A 150 -10.86 16.62 12.32
CA LEU A 150 -10.05 17.47 11.45
C LEU A 150 -9.77 16.81 10.11
N GLU A 151 -9.43 15.52 10.11
CA GLU A 151 -9.19 14.75 8.88
C GLU A 151 -10.42 14.74 7.97
N LYS A 152 -11.61 14.47 8.52
CA LYS A 152 -12.87 14.48 7.77
C LYS A 152 -13.20 15.85 7.19
N GLN A 153 -12.86 16.93 7.92
CA GLN A 153 -13.02 18.29 7.42
C GLN A 153 -11.92 18.72 6.43
N GLY A 154 -10.98 17.83 6.11
CA GLY A 154 -9.91 18.09 5.15
C GLY A 154 -8.68 18.78 5.74
N PHE A 155 -8.63 19.05 7.04
CA PHE A 155 -7.52 19.71 7.75
C PHE A 155 -6.46 18.68 8.19
N LYS A 156 -5.89 17.94 7.25
CA LYS A 156 -4.98 16.82 7.53
C LYS A 156 -3.70 17.23 8.27
N GLN A 157 -3.16 18.42 8.00
CA GLN A 157 -1.95 18.92 8.67
C GLN A 157 -2.21 19.16 10.16
N GLN A 158 -3.35 19.79 10.48
CA GLN A 158 -3.78 20.04 11.85
C GLN A 158 -4.12 18.72 12.56
N ALA A 159 -4.76 17.77 11.82
CA ALA A 159 -5.02 16.43 12.35
C ALA A 159 -3.73 15.71 12.76
N LEU A 160 -2.69 15.79 11.94
CA LEU A 160 -1.38 15.20 12.25
C LEU A 160 -0.73 15.80 13.49
N ALA A 161 -0.86 17.13 13.68
CA ALA A 161 -0.32 17.83 14.85
C ALA A 161 -1.07 17.48 16.14
N VAL A 162 -2.37 17.23 16.07
CA VAL A 162 -3.26 17.00 17.23
C VAL A 162 -3.31 15.54 17.64
N SER A 163 -3.23 14.61 16.67
CA SER A 163 -3.36 13.17 16.94
C SER A 163 -2.30 12.67 17.91
N SER A 164 -2.73 11.92 18.91
CA SER A 164 -1.86 11.22 19.87
C SER A 164 -1.69 9.74 19.54
N ASP A 165 -2.45 9.20 18.57
CA ASP A 165 -2.36 7.82 18.13
C ASP A 165 -1.27 7.66 17.07
N PRO A 166 -0.23 6.84 17.31
CA PRO A 166 0.86 6.61 16.35
C PRO A 166 0.38 6.03 15.01
N GLU A 167 -0.65 5.17 15.02
CA GLU A 167 -1.19 4.58 13.79
C GLU A 167 -1.85 5.66 12.92
N HIS A 168 -2.75 6.41 13.49
CA HIS A 168 -3.43 7.50 12.79
C HIS A 168 -2.44 8.58 12.30
N ARG A 169 -1.42 8.91 13.12
CA ARG A 169 -0.35 9.84 12.71
C ARG A 169 0.44 9.33 11.51
N PHE A 170 0.73 8.03 11.48
CA PHE A 170 1.43 7.44 10.36
C PHE A 170 0.60 7.50 9.07
N GLU A 171 -0.67 7.12 9.13
CA GLU A 171 -1.59 7.21 8.00
C GLU A 171 -1.71 8.65 7.45
N LEU A 172 -1.86 9.63 8.33
CA LEU A 172 -1.90 11.05 7.97
C LEU A 172 -0.58 11.52 7.34
N ALA A 173 0.58 11.11 7.88
CA ALA A 173 1.88 11.44 7.33
C ALA A 173 2.07 10.88 5.92
N VAL A 174 1.62 9.63 5.68
CA VAL A 174 1.63 9.00 4.36
C VAL A 174 0.71 9.74 3.39
N GLN A 175 -0.51 10.09 3.82
CA GLN A 175 -1.47 10.83 2.99
C GLN A 175 -0.98 12.25 2.62
N LEU A 176 -0.30 12.94 3.54
CA LEU A 176 0.33 14.24 3.31
C LEU A 176 1.63 14.13 2.52
N GLY A 177 2.19 12.93 2.45
CA GLY A 177 3.47 12.68 1.83
C GLY A 177 4.66 13.21 2.65
N ASP A 178 4.53 13.32 3.96
CA ASP A 178 5.63 13.71 4.85
C ASP A 178 6.51 12.50 5.16
N LEU A 179 7.55 12.34 4.34
CA LEU A 179 8.49 11.23 4.46
C LEU A 179 9.24 11.21 5.80
N LYS A 180 9.52 12.38 6.38
CA LYS A 180 10.28 12.48 7.62
C LYS A 180 9.47 11.96 8.81
N ILE A 181 8.26 12.47 8.98
CA ILE A 181 7.38 12.04 10.07
C ILE A 181 7.01 10.56 9.91
N ALA A 182 6.72 10.11 8.68
CA ALA A 182 6.41 8.71 8.40
C ALA A 182 7.60 7.79 8.71
N TYR A 183 8.83 8.23 8.41
CA TYR A 183 10.06 7.47 8.74
C TYR A 183 10.26 7.32 10.24
N ASP A 184 10.13 8.42 10.99
CA ASP A 184 10.29 8.42 12.44
C ASP A 184 9.27 7.47 13.10
N LEU A 185 8.01 7.53 12.68
CA LEU A 185 6.94 6.66 13.19
C LEU A 185 7.11 5.19 12.77
N ALA A 186 7.60 4.93 11.55
CA ALA A 186 7.93 3.56 11.12
C ALA A 186 9.10 2.98 11.94
N THR A 187 10.08 3.83 12.30
CA THR A 187 11.21 3.43 13.13
C THR A 187 10.77 3.08 14.57
N GLU A 188 9.85 3.85 15.13
CA GLU A 188 9.29 3.57 16.46
C GLU A 188 8.46 2.28 16.48
N ALA A 189 7.65 2.07 15.44
CA ALA A 189 6.76 0.92 15.35
C ALA A 189 7.46 -0.39 14.97
N GLN A 190 8.60 -0.33 14.28
CA GLN A 190 9.36 -1.48 13.74
C GLN A 190 8.50 -2.49 12.97
N SER A 191 7.46 -2.00 12.27
CA SER A 191 6.52 -2.82 11.52
C SER A 191 6.96 -2.95 10.05
N GLU A 192 7.08 -4.18 9.56
CA GLU A 192 7.40 -4.46 8.14
C GLU A 192 6.39 -3.80 7.20
N GLU A 193 5.12 -3.79 7.56
CA GLU A 193 4.03 -3.21 6.77
C GLU A 193 4.18 -1.69 6.61
N LYS A 194 4.52 -0.98 7.69
CA LYS A 194 4.77 0.46 7.65
C LYS A 194 6.00 0.81 6.81
N TRP A 195 7.05 0.01 6.92
CA TRP A 195 8.23 0.18 6.08
C TRP A 195 7.91 0.00 4.60
N LYS A 196 7.03 -0.94 4.27
CA LYS A 196 6.58 -1.17 2.90
C LYS A 196 5.77 0.01 2.35
N GLN A 197 4.80 0.50 3.12
CA GLN A 197 4.01 1.69 2.75
C GLN A 197 4.90 2.94 2.56
N LEU A 198 5.89 3.11 3.45
CA LEU A 198 6.85 4.21 3.32
C LEU A 198 7.75 4.05 2.09
N ALA A 199 8.14 2.82 1.72
CA ALA A 199 8.89 2.54 0.52
C ALA A 199 8.12 2.90 -0.74
N ASP A 200 6.83 2.57 -0.79
CA ASP A 200 5.94 2.94 -1.90
C ASP A 200 5.82 4.47 -2.03
N LEU A 201 5.65 5.17 -0.92
CA LEU A 201 5.61 6.63 -0.90
C LEU A 201 6.94 7.26 -1.34
N ALA A 202 8.07 6.73 -0.85
CA ALA A 202 9.41 7.20 -1.22
C ALA A 202 9.67 6.97 -2.71
N THR A 203 9.23 5.84 -3.25
CA THR A 203 9.32 5.52 -4.68
C THR A 203 8.48 6.49 -5.52
N ALA A 204 7.25 6.75 -5.12
CA ALA A 204 6.36 7.72 -5.78
C ALA A 204 6.96 9.15 -5.80
N LYS A 205 7.74 9.50 -4.77
CA LYS A 205 8.47 10.77 -4.68
C LYS A 205 9.88 10.74 -5.28
N SER A 206 10.25 9.67 -5.96
CA SER A 206 11.57 9.47 -6.56
C SER A 206 12.75 9.52 -5.56
N GLN A 207 12.47 9.23 -4.29
CA GLN A 207 13.49 9.12 -3.23
C GLN A 207 14.00 7.68 -3.14
N PHE A 208 14.70 7.23 -4.20
CA PHE A 208 15.07 5.82 -4.38
C PHE A 208 16.01 5.27 -3.31
N VAL A 209 16.90 6.12 -2.74
CA VAL A 209 17.78 5.71 -1.64
C VAL A 209 16.97 5.38 -0.39
N LEU A 210 16.00 6.23 -0.06
CA LEU A 210 15.10 6.00 1.06
C LEU A 210 14.20 4.77 0.81
N ALA A 211 13.69 4.63 -0.42
CA ALA A 211 12.88 3.49 -0.81
C ALA A 211 13.67 2.17 -0.64
N GLN A 212 14.94 2.15 -1.06
CA GLN A 212 15.80 0.98 -0.87
C GLN A 212 16.00 0.63 0.61
N GLU A 213 16.25 1.62 1.45
CA GLU A 213 16.40 1.40 2.89
C GLU A 213 15.12 0.85 3.51
N CYS A 214 13.98 1.42 3.17
CA CYS A 214 12.67 0.98 3.67
C CYS A 214 12.34 -0.45 3.21
N LEU A 215 12.57 -0.79 1.94
CA LEU A 215 12.37 -2.15 1.42
C LEU A 215 13.30 -3.17 2.10
N HIS A 216 14.52 -2.76 2.43
CA HIS A 216 15.45 -3.61 3.16
C HIS A 216 14.94 -3.91 4.59
N ARG A 217 14.47 -2.88 5.29
CA ARG A 217 13.87 -3.04 6.62
C ARG A 217 12.56 -3.83 6.61
N ALA A 218 11.78 -3.69 5.54
CA ALA A 218 10.57 -4.48 5.28
C ALA A 218 10.85 -5.92 4.85
N GLN A 219 12.11 -6.30 4.64
CA GLN A 219 12.51 -7.59 4.07
C GLN A 219 11.78 -7.91 2.74
N ASP A 220 11.42 -6.89 1.98
CA ASP A 220 10.77 -7.04 0.68
C ASP A 220 11.83 -7.20 -0.41
N PHE A 221 12.33 -8.43 -0.55
CA PHE A 221 13.31 -8.78 -1.57
C PHE A 221 12.77 -8.63 -3.00
N GLY A 222 11.45 -8.77 -3.20
CA GLY A 222 10.79 -8.57 -4.50
C GLY A 222 10.82 -7.11 -4.91
N GLY A 223 10.45 -6.20 -4.01
CA GLY A 223 10.54 -4.75 -4.21
C GLY A 223 11.98 -4.28 -4.45
N LEU A 224 12.95 -4.83 -3.70
CA LEU A 224 14.37 -4.55 -3.90
C LEU A 224 14.85 -4.99 -5.29
N LEU A 225 14.43 -6.17 -5.76
CA LEU A 225 14.78 -6.65 -7.09
C LEU A 225 14.21 -5.74 -8.19
N LEU A 226 12.95 -5.33 -8.04
CA LEU A 226 12.32 -4.40 -8.97
C LEU A 226 13.05 -3.06 -9.01
N LEU A 227 13.40 -2.50 -7.86
CA LEU A 227 14.13 -1.23 -7.75
C LEU A 227 15.54 -1.35 -8.36
N ALA A 228 16.28 -2.43 -8.05
CA ALA A 228 17.62 -2.67 -8.55
C ALA A 228 17.65 -2.86 -10.07
N THR A 229 16.68 -3.60 -10.61
CA THR A 229 16.59 -3.84 -12.07
C THR A 229 16.15 -2.60 -12.83
N SER A 230 15.19 -1.83 -12.29
CA SER A 230 14.72 -0.59 -12.91
C SER A 230 15.79 0.51 -12.91
N SER A 231 16.64 0.56 -11.87
CA SER A 231 17.78 1.50 -11.81
C SER A 231 18.99 1.04 -12.66
N GLY A 232 18.99 -0.19 -13.17
CA GLY A 232 20.11 -0.76 -13.91
C GLY A 232 21.37 -0.99 -13.06
N ASN A 233 21.23 -1.06 -11.74
CA ASN A 233 22.36 -1.20 -10.82
C ASN A 233 22.73 -2.67 -10.61
N ALA A 234 23.71 -3.16 -11.39
CA ALA A 234 24.17 -4.54 -11.35
C ALA A 234 24.77 -4.96 -9.99
N ASP A 235 25.46 -4.03 -9.30
CA ASP A 235 26.06 -4.34 -8.00
C ASP A 235 24.99 -4.50 -6.92
N MET A 236 23.93 -3.73 -7.01
CA MET A 236 22.77 -3.87 -6.14
C MET A 236 22.08 -5.22 -6.34
N VAL A 237 21.89 -5.64 -7.63
CA VAL A 237 21.32 -6.96 -7.94
C VAL A 237 22.20 -8.09 -7.43
N ALA A 238 23.54 -7.97 -7.54
CA ALA A 238 24.48 -8.96 -7.03
C ALA A 238 24.39 -9.15 -5.51
N LYS A 239 24.45 -8.04 -4.76
CA LYS A 239 24.28 -8.05 -3.30
C LYS A 239 22.92 -8.61 -2.88
N LEU A 240 21.86 -8.25 -3.63
CA LEU A 240 20.52 -8.78 -3.37
C LEU A 240 20.48 -10.30 -3.56
N GLY A 241 21.14 -10.83 -4.61
CA GLY A 241 21.22 -12.28 -4.84
C GLY A 241 21.83 -13.03 -3.64
N GLU A 242 22.93 -12.50 -3.10
CA GLU A 242 23.59 -13.08 -1.92
C GLU A 242 22.71 -12.99 -0.67
N THR A 243 22.19 -11.80 -0.34
CA THR A 243 21.35 -11.60 0.86
C THR A 243 20.04 -12.39 0.78
N ALA A 244 19.44 -12.53 -0.40
CA ALA A 244 18.23 -13.32 -0.61
C ALA A 244 18.51 -14.82 -0.46
N SER A 245 19.69 -15.30 -0.88
CA SER A 245 20.12 -16.69 -0.66
C SER A 245 20.27 -16.98 0.83
N ASP A 246 20.97 -16.12 1.57
CA ASP A 246 21.15 -16.24 3.02
C ASP A 246 19.81 -16.21 3.79
N ALA A 247 18.85 -15.43 3.29
CA ALA A 247 17.50 -15.36 3.85
C ALA A 247 16.56 -16.50 3.41
N GLY A 248 17.06 -17.46 2.61
CA GLY A 248 16.25 -18.57 2.06
C GLY A 248 15.22 -18.15 1.01
N LYS A 249 15.32 -16.94 0.45
CA LYS A 249 14.45 -16.43 -0.63
C LYS A 249 14.98 -16.89 -2.01
N ASN A 250 15.10 -18.20 -2.18
CA ASN A 250 15.79 -18.85 -3.30
C ASN A 250 15.29 -18.42 -4.68
N ASN A 251 14.00 -18.08 -4.85
CA ASN A 251 13.49 -17.61 -6.13
C ASN A 251 14.04 -16.23 -6.51
N VAL A 252 14.17 -15.31 -5.52
CA VAL A 252 14.75 -13.99 -5.75
C VAL A 252 16.24 -14.09 -5.97
N ALA A 253 16.95 -14.92 -5.19
CA ALA A 253 18.37 -15.20 -5.36
C ALA A 253 18.66 -15.76 -6.76
N PHE A 254 17.92 -16.78 -7.19
CA PHE A 254 18.03 -17.36 -8.52
C PHE A 254 17.82 -16.32 -9.63
N LEU A 255 16.75 -15.53 -9.53
CA LEU A 255 16.43 -14.52 -10.54
C LEU A 255 17.48 -13.41 -10.59
N SER A 256 17.99 -12.97 -9.44
CA SER A 256 19.08 -11.98 -9.36
C SER A 256 20.34 -12.47 -10.06
N HIS A 257 20.79 -13.68 -9.79
CA HIS A 257 21.94 -14.29 -10.45
C HIS A 257 21.71 -14.55 -11.94
N PHE A 258 20.47 -14.93 -12.32
CA PHE A 258 20.11 -15.16 -13.70
C PHE A 258 20.13 -13.87 -14.54
N ILE A 259 19.62 -12.77 -14.02
CA ILE A 259 19.67 -11.44 -14.67
C ILE A 259 21.12 -10.99 -14.87
N LEU A 260 22.00 -11.27 -13.91
CA LEU A 260 23.43 -10.97 -14.02
C LEU A 260 24.18 -11.89 -14.98
N GLY A 261 23.57 -12.99 -15.42
CA GLY A 261 24.20 -14.02 -16.25
C GLY A 261 25.17 -14.92 -15.45
N ASP A 262 25.08 -14.92 -14.12
CA ASP A 262 25.85 -15.80 -13.24
C ASP A 262 25.15 -17.17 -13.12
N LEU A 263 25.35 -17.99 -14.14
CA LEU A 263 24.64 -19.27 -14.23
C LEU A 263 25.16 -20.32 -13.26
N GLU A 264 26.42 -20.19 -12.82
CA GLU A 264 26.98 -21.11 -11.83
C GLU A 264 26.29 -20.92 -10.48
N ARG A 265 26.12 -19.66 -10.04
CA ARG A 265 25.35 -19.34 -8.84
C ARG A 265 23.88 -19.75 -8.95
N CYS A 266 23.26 -19.57 -10.12
CA CYS A 266 21.90 -20.08 -10.34
C CYS A 266 21.79 -21.59 -10.11
N LEU A 267 22.78 -22.34 -10.61
CA LEU A 267 22.83 -23.79 -10.43
C LEU A 267 23.03 -24.17 -8.96
N ASP A 268 23.93 -23.48 -8.26
CA ASP A 268 24.20 -23.72 -6.84
C ASP A 268 22.93 -23.47 -5.99
N VAL A 269 22.22 -22.37 -6.22
CA VAL A 269 20.94 -22.07 -5.54
C VAL A 269 19.89 -23.18 -5.76
N LEU A 270 19.81 -23.73 -6.97
CA LEU A 270 18.88 -24.83 -7.25
C LEU A 270 19.29 -26.12 -6.52
N ILE A 271 20.59 -26.41 -6.43
CA ILE A 271 21.10 -27.59 -5.74
C ILE A 271 20.88 -27.44 -4.22
N GLU A 272 21.26 -26.30 -3.64
CA GLU A 272 21.13 -26.01 -2.22
C GLU A 272 19.67 -26.00 -1.74
N SER A 273 18.75 -25.54 -2.60
CA SER A 273 17.31 -25.59 -2.33
C SER A 273 16.67 -26.97 -2.52
N GLY A 274 17.47 -27.99 -2.88
CA GLY A 274 16.99 -29.37 -3.09
C GLY A 274 16.19 -29.60 -4.37
N ARG A 275 16.17 -28.62 -5.30
CA ARG A 275 15.47 -28.66 -6.58
C ARG A 275 16.31 -29.35 -7.66
N LEU A 276 16.74 -30.59 -7.37
CA LEU A 276 17.69 -31.32 -8.20
C LEU A 276 17.21 -31.63 -9.64
N PRO A 277 15.92 -31.95 -9.90
CA PRO A 277 15.44 -32.12 -11.27
C PRO A 277 15.58 -30.83 -12.11
N GLU A 278 15.21 -29.69 -11.51
CA GLU A 278 15.30 -28.39 -12.18
C GLU A 278 16.76 -27.97 -12.36
N ALA A 279 17.62 -28.24 -11.36
CA ALA A 279 19.06 -28.03 -11.47
C ALA A 279 19.67 -28.84 -12.66
N ALA A 280 19.26 -30.10 -12.80
CA ALA A 280 19.74 -30.94 -13.91
C ALA A 280 19.26 -30.44 -15.28
N PHE A 281 18.00 -30.01 -15.39
CA PHE A 281 17.49 -29.42 -16.64
C PHE A 281 18.10 -28.05 -16.93
N PHE A 282 18.31 -27.23 -15.90
CA PHE A 282 19.00 -25.96 -16.02
C PHE A 282 20.45 -26.16 -16.50
N ALA A 283 21.19 -27.07 -15.85
CA ALA A 283 22.54 -27.42 -16.26
C ALA A 283 22.58 -27.91 -17.69
N ARG A 284 21.69 -28.82 -18.08
CA ARG A 284 21.61 -29.32 -19.46
C ARG A 284 21.42 -28.22 -20.50
N THR A 285 20.69 -27.18 -20.13
CA THR A 285 20.34 -26.09 -21.05
C THR A 285 21.43 -25.01 -21.12
N TYR A 286 21.99 -24.62 -19.96
CA TYR A 286 22.85 -23.44 -19.83
C TYR A 286 24.31 -23.77 -19.48
N LEU A 287 24.55 -24.87 -18.78
CA LEU A 287 25.86 -25.34 -18.30
C LEU A 287 26.05 -26.83 -18.50
N PRO A 288 26.07 -27.32 -19.77
CA PRO A 288 26.21 -28.74 -20.07
C PRO A 288 27.39 -29.41 -19.36
N SER A 289 28.49 -28.69 -19.11
CA SER A 289 29.66 -29.19 -18.39
C SER A 289 29.36 -29.63 -16.96
N GLN A 290 28.34 -29.03 -16.32
CA GLN A 290 27.98 -29.27 -14.92
C GLN A 290 26.93 -30.38 -14.74
N VAL A 291 26.35 -30.92 -15.80
CA VAL A 291 25.30 -31.95 -15.71
C VAL A 291 25.73 -33.13 -14.87
N SER A 292 26.97 -33.64 -15.11
CA SER A 292 27.51 -34.77 -14.39
C SER A 292 27.80 -34.51 -12.89
N LYS A 293 27.80 -33.26 -12.46
CA LYS A 293 27.88 -32.85 -11.02
C LYS A 293 26.52 -33.01 -10.31
N VAL A 294 25.43 -32.73 -11.03
CA VAL A 294 24.06 -32.73 -10.48
C VAL A 294 23.42 -34.11 -10.50
N LEU A 295 23.69 -34.86 -11.55
CA LEU A 295 23.06 -36.18 -11.78
C LEU A 295 23.21 -37.18 -10.62
N PRO A 296 24.39 -37.36 -9.99
CA PRO A 296 24.54 -38.31 -8.88
C PRO A 296 23.59 -37.96 -7.70
N GLN A 297 23.46 -36.69 -7.37
CA GLN A 297 22.60 -36.22 -6.29
C GLN A 297 21.12 -36.48 -6.65
N TRP A 298 20.72 -36.21 -7.87
CA TRP A 298 19.37 -36.51 -8.36
C TRP A 298 19.08 -38.01 -8.38
N LYS A 299 20.03 -38.84 -8.85
CA LYS A 299 19.93 -40.31 -8.78
C LYS A 299 19.70 -40.81 -7.37
N GLU A 300 20.46 -40.29 -6.40
CA GLU A 300 20.28 -40.64 -4.99
C GLU A 300 18.91 -40.23 -4.46
N GLN A 301 18.45 -39.01 -4.78
CA GLN A 301 17.14 -38.54 -4.39
C GLN A 301 16.01 -39.42 -4.96
N LEU A 302 16.10 -39.77 -6.25
CA LEU A 302 15.12 -40.63 -6.89
C LEU A 302 15.17 -42.06 -6.37
N ALA A 303 16.34 -42.58 -6.05
CA ALA A 303 16.50 -43.93 -5.53
C ALA A 303 15.78 -44.13 -4.19
N LYS A 304 15.65 -43.05 -3.38
CA LYS A 304 14.87 -43.06 -2.13
C LYS A 304 13.36 -43.30 -2.39
N VAL A 305 12.86 -42.95 -3.57
CA VAL A 305 11.45 -43.17 -3.98
C VAL A 305 11.31 -44.44 -4.79
N SER A 306 12.22 -44.66 -5.74
CA SER A 306 12.26 -45.84 -6.62
C SER A 306 13.67 -46.06 -7.13
N GLU A 307 14.27 -47.19 -6.76
CA GLU A 307 15.60 -47.56 -7.19
C GLU A 307 15.72 -47.65 -8.70
N LYS A 308 14.70 -48.24 -9.35
CA LYS A 308 14.62 -48.36 -10.82
C LYS A 308 14.59 -46.99 -11.51
N ALA A 309 13.90 -46.01 -10.92
CA ALA A 309 13.87 -44.65 -11.48
C ALA A 309 15.25 -43.96 -11.35
N GLY A 310 15.93 -44.10 -10.22
CA GLY A 310 17.27 -43.58 -10.03
C GLY A 310 18.28 -44.18 -11.07
N GLN A 311 18.19 -45.47 -11.30
CA GLN A 311 19.06 -46.16 -12.29
C GLN A 311 18.76 -45.78 -13.75
N SER A 312 17.55 -45.31 -14.04
CA SER A 312 17.15 -44.97 -15.43
C SER A 312 17.72 -43.61 -15.91
N LEU A 313 18.25 -42.78 -15.01
CA LEU A 313 18.89 -41.53 -15.42
C LEU A 313 20.25 -41.76 -16.09
N ALA A 314 20.39 -41.33 -17.34
CA ALA A 314 21.61 -41.48 -18.13
C ALA A 314 22.49 -40.22 -18.05
N ASP A 315 23.79 -40.41 -17.80
CA ASP A 315 24.78 -39.33 -17.88
C ASP A 315 25.21 -39.08 -19.32
N PRO A 316 25.13 -37.84 -19.87
CA PRO A 316 25.57 -37.52 -21.21
C PRO A 316 27.03 -37.87 -21.50
N LYS A 317 27.90 -37.92 -20.52
CA LYS A 317 29.30 -38.31 -20.69
C LYS A 317 29.47 -39.81 -20.88
N GLU A 318 28.64 -40.60 -20.20
CA GLU A 318 28.71 -42.07 -20.27
C GLU A 318 27.93 -42.63 -21.47
N TYR A 319 26.76 -42.02 -21.75
CA TYR A 319 25.81 -42.51 -22.75
C TYR A 319 25.74 -41.56 -23.96
N THR A 320 26.86 -41.33 -24.64
CA THR A 320 26.96 -40.39 -25.78
C THR A 320 26.01 -40.70 -26.94
N ASN A 321 25.64 -41.95 -27.11
CA ASN A 321 24.64 -42.38 -28.10
C ASN A 321 23.24 -41.82 -27.84
N LEU A 322 22.88 -41.56 -26.58
CA LEU A 322 21.60 -40.92 -26.18
C LEU A 322 21.63 -39.40 -26.31
N PHE A 323 22.83 -38.81 -26.34
CA PHE A 323 23.07 -37.38 -26.38
C PHE A 323 24.01 -36.93 -27.51
N PRO A 324 23.62 -37.13 -28.81
CA PRO A 324 24.51 -36.93 -29.94
C PRO A 324 25.05 -35.51 -30.09
N ASN A 325 24.35 -34.50 -29.53
CA ASN A 325 24.75 -33.09 -29.61
C ASN A 325 25.46 -32.59 -28.35
N PHE A 326 25.82 -33.46 -27.40
CA PHE A 326 26.40 -33.04 -26.14
C PHE A 326 27.74 -32.32 -26.32
N ASN A 327 28.63 -32.80 -27.16
CA ASN A 327 29.91 -32.16 -27.46
C ASN A 327 29.73 -30.75 -28.07
N LYS A 328 28.80 -30.59 -28.99
CA LYS A 328 28.45 -29.28 -29.55
C LYS A 328 27.90 -28.32 -28.47
N SER A 329 27.17 -28.84 -27.49
CA SER A 329 26.70 -28.06 -26.38
C SER A 329 27.80 -27.54 -25.46
N LEU A 330 28.85 -28.34 -25.25
CA LEU A 330 30.07 -27.95 -24.51
C LEU A 330 30.85 -26.83 -25.23
N GLU A 331 31.00 -26.95 -26.56
CA GLU A 331 31.62 -25.90 -27.37
C GLU A 331 30.82 -24.60 -27.31
N ALA A 332 29.49 -24.68 -27.43
CA ALA A 332 28.59 -23.53 -27.30
C ALA A 332 28.67 -22.87 -25.91
N GLU A 333 28.75 -23.66 -24.86
CA GLU A 333 28.97 -23.15 -23.50
C GLU A 333 30.21 -22.30 -23.37
N GLN A 334 31.34 -22.79 -23.92
CA GLN A 334 32.62 -22.08 -23.89
C GLN A 334 32.55 -20.74 -24.63
N ILE A 335 31.92 -20.71 -25.82
CA ILE A 335 31.76 -19.48 -26.62
C ILE A 335 30.88 -18.49 -25.88
N LEU A 336 29.70 -18.94 -25.47
CA LEU A 336 28.74 -18.07 -24.75
C LEU A 336 29.27 -17.58 -23.39
N GLY A 337 30.08 -18.41 -22.69
CA GLY A 337 30.73 -18.02 -21.45
C GLY A 337 31.74 -16.87 -21.62
N LYS A 338 32.45 -16.82 -22.76
CA LYS A 338 33.33 -15.71 -23.10
C LYS A 338 32.54 -14.42 -23.41
N GLU A 339 31.43 -14.55 -24.12
CA GLU A 339 30.59 -13.41 -24.48
C GLU A 339 29.84 -12.81 -23.31
N ARG A 340 29.33 -13.65 -22.40
CA ARG A 340 28.65 -13.18 -21.16
C ARG A 340 29.55 -12.32 -20.26
N LYS A 341 30.86 -12.52 -20.27
CA LYS A 341 31.81 -11.69 -19.53
C LYS A 341 31.94 -10.29 -20.13
N ARG A 342 31.51 -10.05 -21.34
CA ARG A 342 31.47 -8.73 -22.00
C ARG A 342 30.16 -8.02 -21.65
N LYS A 343 30.05 -7.49 -20.44
CA LYS A 343 28.89 -6.67 -20.08
C LYS A 343 28.92 -5.37 -20.86
N MET A 344 27.93 -5.15 -21.72
CA MET A 344 27.75 -3.89 -22.44
C MET A 344 26.51 -3.17 -21.94
N PRO A 345 26.60 -1.86 -21.63
CA PRO A 345 25.39 -1.08 -21.31
C PRO A 345 24.46 -1.04 -22.53
N ALA A 346 23.15 -1.01 -22.29
CA ALA A 346 22.14 -0.95 -23.35
C ALA A 346 22.32 0.24 -24.30
N SER A 347 22.88 1.34 -23.82
CA SER A 347 23.23 2.52 -24.63
C SER A 347 24.23 2.20 -25.75
N MET A 348 25.07 1.19 -25.57
CA MET A 348 26.09 0.79 -26.54
C MET A 348 25.61 -0.29 -27.53
N TYR A 349 24.39 -0.77 -27.44
CA TYR A 349 23.85 -1.78 -28.37
C TYR A 349 23.86 -1.33 -29.85
N LYS A 350 23.79 -0.04 -30.10
CA LYS A 350 23.90 0.54 -31.46
C LYS A 350 25.28 0.36 -32.08
N GLU A 351 26.32 0.12 -31.27
CA GLU A 351 27.70 -0.04 -31.67
C GLU A 351 28.05 -1.51 -31.95
N ILE A 352 27.14 -2.45 -31.63
CA ILE A 352 27.34 -3.88 -31.90
C ILE A 352 27.26 -4.10 -33.39
N PRO A 353 28.33 -4.66 -34.03
CA PRO A 353 28.29 -4.97 -35.46
C PRO A 353 27.14 -5.91 -35.76
N VAL A 354 26.36 -5.59 -36.81
CA VAL A 354 25.20 -6.41 -37.25
C VAL A 354 25.60 -7.83 -37.56
N SER A 355 26.85 -8.06 -37.97
CA SER A 355 27.43 -9.39 -38.18
C SER A 355 27.43 -10.29 -36.96
N LEU A 356 27.64 -9.72 -35.77
CA LEU A 356 27.57 -10.47 -34.50
C LEU A 356 26.12 -10.82 -34.14
N PHE A 357 25.19 -9.93 -34.48
CA PHE A 357 23.75 -10.12 -34.26
C PHE A 357 23.19 -11.22 -35.20
N LEU A 358 23.62 -11.25 -36.47
CA LEU A 358 23.24 -12.26 -37.42
C LEU A 358 23.83 -13.64 -37.09
N TYR A 359 25.03 -13.69 -36.53
CA TYR A 359 25.66 -14.95 -36.10
C TYR A 359 24.88 -15.52 -34.87
N PHE A 360 24.45 -14.67 -33.98
CA PHE A 360 23.64 -15.05 -32.81
C PHE A 360 22.22 -15.48 -33.21
N PHE A 361 21.56 -14.75 -34.12
CA PHE A 361 20.24 -15.10 -34.66
C PHE A 361 20.27 -16.31 -35.57
N GLY A 362 21.29 -16.44 -36.40
CA GLY A 362 21.48 -17.61 -37.28
C GLY A 362 21.65 -18.88 -36.45
N TYR A 363 22.48 -18.85 -35.43
CA TYR A 363 22.69 -19.97 -34.50
C TYR A 363 21.43 -20.32 -33.67
N LEU A 364 20.67 -19.32 -33.24
CA LEU A 364 19.39 -19.55 -32.58
C LEU A 364 18.31 -20.06 -33.54
N SER A 365 18.29 -19.59 -34.80
CA SER A 365 17.29 -20.02 -35.78
C SER A 365 17.53 -21.46 -36.23
N GLU A 366 18.79 -21.89 -36.42
CA GLU A 366 19.14 -23.30 -36.70
C GLU A 366 18.71 -24.20 -35.51
N ARG A 367 18.98 -23.79 -34.28
CA ARG A 367 18.55 -24.53 -33.08
C ARG A 367 17.03 -24.56 -32.92
N PHE A 368 16.33 -23.48 -33.30
CA PHE A 368 14.86 -23.44 -33.28
C PHE A 368 14.27 -24.36 -34.33
N TYR A 369 14.90 -24.39 -35.49
CA TYR A 369 14.50 -25.28 -36.59
C TYR A 369 14.75 -26.76 -36.25
N GLU A 370 15.91 -27.10 -35.68
CA GLU A 370 16.20 -28.46 -35.19
C GLU A 370 15.25 -28.89 -34.03
N ARG A 371 14.91 -27.99 -33.11
CA ARG A 371 13.92 -28.28 -32.07
C ARG A 371 12.52 -28.51 -32.63
N THR A 372 12.15 -27.79 -33.67
CA THR A 372 10.84 -27.96 -34.32
C THR A 372 10.78 -29.28 -35.07
N GLN A 373 11.88 -29.68 -35.73
CA GLN A 373 12.02 -30.99 -36.38
C GLN A 373 12.03 -32.14 -35.35
N LEU A 374 12.74 -32.00 -34.23
CA LEU A 374 12.74 -32.99 -33.15
C LEU A 374 11.34 -33.14 -32.51
N ARG A 375 10.63 -32.06 -32.31
CA ARG A 375 9.25 -32.08 -31.79
C ARG A 375 8.28 -32.76 -32.75
N ASN A 376 8.45 -32.50 -34.04
CA ASN A 376 7.66 -33.15 -35.08
C ASN A 376 7.98 -34.65 -35.22
N ASN A 377 9.24 -35.03 -35.01
CA ASN A 377 9.64 -36.45 -35.03
C ASN A 377 9.19 -37.20 -33.79
N ILE A 378 9.25 -36.58 -32.61
CA ILE A 378 8.74 -37.16 -31.36
C ILE A 378 7.21 -37.32 -31.42
N ASN A 379 6.50 -36.36 -31.97
CA ASN A 379 5.04 -36.47 -32.15
C ASN A 379 4.69 -37.57 -33.21
N LYS A 380 5.45 -37.73 -34.27
CA LYS A 380 5.27 -38.84 -35.21
C LYS A 380 5.53 -40.21 -34.56
N THR A 381 6.55 -40.32 -33.72
CA THR A 381 6.88 -41.58 -33.04
C THR A 381 5.87 -41.95 -31.95
N LEU A 382 5.31 -40.94 -31.26
CA LEU A 382 4.24 -41.16 -30.29
C LEU A 382 2.89 -41.52 -30.94
N PHE A 383 2.59 -40.99 -32.11
CA PHE A 383 1.35 -41.33 -32.84
C PHE A 383 1.38 -42.72 -33.49
N PHE A 384 2.55 -43.28 -33.83
CA PHE A 384 2.68 -44.61 -34.39
C PHE A 384 2.66 -45.73 -33.34
N ASN A 385 2.88 -45.43 -32.04
CA ASN A 385 2.83 -46.44 -30.96
C ASN A 385 1.51 -46.53 -30.22
N ILE A 386 0.47 -45.78 -30.63
CA ILE A 386 -0.88 -45.85 -30.02
C ILE A 386 -1.89 -46.54 -30.95
N SER A 387 -1.49 -46.90 -32.18
CA SER A 387 -2.34 -47.59 -33.16
C SER A 387 -1.80 -48.97 -33.58
N GLY A 388 -1.06 -49.63 -32.67
CA GLY A 388 -0.62 -51.01 -32.82
C GLY A 388 -1.02 -51.86 -31.62
#